data_08252982ae9936d9813350286531fc66
#
_entry.id   08252982ae9936d9813350286531fc66
#
_cell.length_a   1.000
_cell.length_b   1.000
_cell.length_c   1.000
_cell.angle_alpha   90.00
_cell.angle_beta   90.00
_cell.angle_gamma   90.00
#
_symmetry.space_group_name_H-M   'P 1'
#
loop_
_entity.id
_entity.type
_entity.pdbx_description
1 polymer ?
#
loop_
_entity_poly.entity_id
_entity_poly.type
_entity_poly.pdbx_seq_one_letter_code
_entity_poly.pdbx_strand_id
1 'polypeptide(L)'
;MNFSPAWLILLKLALALIGACFTRQPMNAKMRARAPGAFIRVTDGLIHYQWHGPLEGPIIVLVHGLTTPSFIWRDQIPALVRAGYRVLTFDHFGRGYSDRPSKRQDLELFISELDEIMKTLQVRKSYHLLGYSMGGGVVTKFTSLRRDQICKLVLIAPIGFLKGQPNWMARWPLAGNLAMFVFGGWIMHRGAKKAALAEGVDSKMVALQLRETKYAGYFSAVLSSIRHTIYTDMRDAHRILKERNVSILAIFGEEDSVIPQNTAKLLSEVNNTAQIVKIKGAGHGLVTTHSRQINEAILRFLHE
;
A
#
# COMPACT_ATOMS: atom_id res chain seq x y z
N MET A 1 -9.34 40.53 32.31
CA MET A 1 -9.68 39.10 32.39
C MET A 1 -8.50 38.32 31.84
N ASN A 2 -7.64 37.75 32.69
CA ASN A 2 -6.53 36.92 32.25
C ASN A 2 -7.10 35.54 31.92
N PHE A 3 -7.32 35.26 30.63
CA PHE A 3 -7.67 33.91 30.18
C PHE A 3 -6.46 33.00 30.48
N SER A 4 -6.70 31.90 31.20
CA SER A 4 -5.63 30.95 31.50
C SER A 4 -5.05 30.38 30.19
N PRO A 5 -3.74 30.06 30.13
CA PRO A 5 -3.10 29.46 28.95
C PRO A 5 -3.85 28.22 28.42
N ALA A 6 -4.54 27.48 29.29
CA ALA A 6 -5.35 26.32 28.94
C ALA A 6 -6.52 26.65 27.97
N TRP A 7 -7.17 27.77 28.13
CA TRP A 7 -8.27 28.20 27.27
C TRP A 7 -7.81 28.49 25.83
N LEU A 8 -6.64 29.09 25.66
CA LEU A 8 -6.03 29.34 24.34
C LEU A 8 -5.67 28.03 23.63
N ILE A 9 -5.20 27.04 24.37
CA ILE A 9 -4.91 25.69 23.82
C ILE A 9 -6.19 25.02 23.38
N LEU A 10 -7.24 25.03 24.20
CA LEU A 10 -8.56 24.46 23.87
C LEU A 10 -9.19 25.13 22.66
N LEU A 11 -9.10 26.46 22.57
CA LEU A 11 -9.60 27.21 21.41
C LEU A 11 -8.84 26.85 20.13
N LYS A 12 -7.51 26.77 20.17
CA LYS A 12 -6.68 26.34 19.03
C LYS A 12 -7.00 24.91 18.58
N LEU A 13 -7.20 24.01 19.52
CA LEU A 13 -7.62 22.64 19.22
C LEU A 13 -9.01 22.59 18.60
N ALA A 14 -9.96 23.37 19.13
CA ALA A 14 -11.31 23.45 18.55
C ALA A 14 -11.29 24.03 17.14
N LEU A 15 -10.54 25.10 16.89
CA LEU A 15 -10.39 25.69 15.56
C LEU A 15 -9.69 24.72 14.58
N ALA A 16 -8.69 23.97 15.04
CA ALA A 16 -8.02 22.96 14.23
C ALA A 16 -8.97 21.79 13.89
N LEU A 17 -9.80 21.36 14.81
CA LEU A 17 -10.85 20.36 14.61
C LEU A 17 -11.89 20.83 13.58
N ILE A 18 -12.40 22.04 13.76
CA ILE A 18 -13.35 22.68 12.85
C ILE A 18 -12.74 22.79 11.46
N GLY A 19 -11.52 23.32 11.34
CA GLY A 19 -10.79 23.41 10.07
C GLY A 19 -10.60 22.04 9.39
N ALA A 20 -10.24 21.02 10.15
CA ALA A 20 -10.09 19.65 9.62
C ALA A 20 -11.42 19.05 9.13
N CYS A 21 -12.56 19.38 9.76
CA CYS A 21 -13.88 18.96 9.29
C CYS A 21 -14.27 19.59 7.96
N PHE A 22 -14.01 20.89 7.78
CA PHE A 22 -14.45 21.64 6.60
C PHE A 22 -13.50 21.50 5.39
N THR A 23 -12.25 21.11 5.59
CA THR A 23 -11.24 21.04 4.51
C THR A 23 -11.21 19.70 3.79
N ARG A 24 -11.75 18.61 4.38
CA ARG A 24 -11.73 17.29 3.77
C ARG A 24 -12.96 16.99 2.96
N GLN A 25 -12.74 16.62 1.71
CA GLN A 25 -13.80 16.36 0.75
C GLN A 25 -14.20 14.87 0.79
N PRO A 26 -15.49 14.54 0.76
CA PRO A 26 -15.93 13.16 0.60
C PRO A 26 -15.56 12.64 -0.79
N MET A 27 -15.20 11.35 -0.89
CA MET A 27 -15.02 10.69 -2.18
C MET A 27 -16.40 10.39 -2.78
N ASN A 28 -16.92 11.32 -3.55
CA ASN A 28 -18.23 11.26 -4.18
C ASN A 28 -18.14 11.14 -5.71
N ALA A 29 -19.28 11.06 -6.39
CA ALA A 29 -19.36 10.94 -7.85
C ALA A 29 -18.60 12.06 -8.59
N LYS A 30 -18.64 13.31 -8.10
CA LYS A 30 -17.91 14.45 -8.68
C LYS A 30 -16.40 14.26 -8.61
N MET A 31 -15.89 13.71 -7.51
CA MET A 31 -14.45 13.40 -7.38
C MET A 31 -14.06 12.24 -8.27
N ARG A 32 -14.89 11.19 -8.34
CA ARG A 32 -14.65 10.02 -9.19
C ARG A 32 -14.74 10.31 -10.67
N ALA A 33 -15.54 11.28 -11.10
CA ALA A 33 -15.59 11.70 -12.51
C ALA A 33 -14.24 12.18 -13.07
N ARG A 34 -13.26 12.46 -12.21
CA ARG A 34 -11.88 12.84 -12.57
C ARG A 34 -10.89 11.69 -12.53
N ALA A 35 -11.33 10.51 -12.10
CA ALA A 35 -10.46 9.35 -12.01
C ALA A 35 -10.20 8.76 -13.39
N PRO A 36 -8.96 8.37 -13.70
CA PRO A 36 -8.70 7.52 -14.85
C PRO A 36 -9.23 6.11 -14.58
N GLY A 37 -9.51 5.33 -15.63
CA GLY A 37 -9.94 3.94 -15.48
C GLY A 37 -11.43 3.79 -15.17
N ALA A 38 -11.77 2.79 -14.37
CA ALA A 38 -13.15 2.39 -14.11
C ALA A 38 -13.40 2.04 -12.63
N PHE A 39 -14.67 1.74 -12.34
CA PHE A 39 -15.10 1.36 -11.00
C PHE A 39 -15.86 0.04 -11.07
N ILE A 40 -15.62 -0.81 -10.08
CA ILE A 40 -16.44 -2.01 -9.83
C ILE A 40 -17.07 -1.93 -8.44
N ARG A 41 -18.24 -2.53 -8.31
CA ARG A 41 -18.90 -2.70 -7.01
C ARG A 41 -18.54 -4.07 -6.46
N VAL A 42 -18.01 -4.06 -5.26
CA VAL A 42 -17.78 -5.24 -4.44
C VAL A 42 -18.61 -5.11 -3.15
N THR A 43 -18.60 -6.12 -2.30
CA THR A 43 -19.46 -6.17 -1.09
C THR A 43 -19.36 -4.91 -0.23
N ASP A 44 -18.17 -4.38 -0.01
CA ASP A 44 -17.94 -3.27 0.93
C ASP A 44 -17.90 -1.89 0.26
N GLY A 45 -18.13 -1.79 -1.04
CA GLY A 45 -18.18 -0.50 -1.71
C GLY A 45 -17.70 -0.52 -3.16
N LEU A 46 -17.38 0.66 -3.68
CA LEU A 46 -16.81 0.85 -5.00
C LEU A 46 -15.29 0.80 -4.94
N ILE A 47 -14.69 0.04 -5.82
CA ILE A 47 -13.24 -0.03 -6.04
C ILE A 47 -12.90 0.64 -7.36
N HIS A 48 -11.96 1.57 -7.33
CA HIS A 48 -11.32 2.13 -8.51
C HIS A 48 -10.23 1.19 -9.02
N TYR A 49 -10.22 0.94 -10.33
CA TYR A 49 -9.21 0.09 -10.97
C TYR A 49 -8.86 0.58 -12.37
N GLN A 50 -7.71 0.13 -12.86
CA GLN A 50 -7.27 0.40 -14.23
C GLN A 50 -6.63 -0.84 -14.84
N TRP A 51 -6.95 -1.10 -16.12
CA TRP A 51 -6.23 -2.03 -16.96
C TRP A 51 -5.27 -1.29 -17.87
N HIS A 52 -4.07 -1.86 -18.05
CA HIS A 52 -3.04 -1.34 -18.95
C HIS A 52 -2.48 -2.48 -19.80
N GLY A 53 -2.06 -2.16 -21.04
CA GLY A 53 -1.43 -3.12 -21.93
C GLY A 53 -2.39 -3.96 -22.77
N PRO A 54 -1.88 -4.99 -23.46
CA PRO A 54 -2.66 -5.77 -24.42
C PRO A 54 -3.69 -6.67 -23.73
N LEU A 55 -4.86 -6.82 -24.34
CA LEU A 55 -5.97 -7.62 -23.77
C LEU A 55 -5.59 -9.07 -23.52
N GLU A 56 -4.79 -9.66 -24.41
CA GLU A 56 -4.43 -11.08 -24.35
C GLU A 56 -3.08 -11.35 -23.63
N GLY A 57 -2.43 -10.32 -23.11
CA GLY A 57 -1.17 -10.47 -22.38
C GLY A 57 -1.34 -11.26 -21.07
N PRO A 58 -0.25 -11.90 -20.58
CA PRO A 58 -0.22 -12.48 -19.25
C PRO A 58 -0.58 -11.42 -18.20
N ILE A 59 -1.40 -11.80 -17.21
CA ILE A 59 -1.94 -10.84 -16.26
C ILE A 59 -0.99 -10.65 -15.09
N ILE A 60 -0.76 -9.39 -14.73
CA ILE A 60 -0.05 -8.97 -13.51
C ILE A 60 -0.96 -8.04 -12.71
N VAL A 61 -1.14 -8.32 -11.43
CA VAL A 61 -1.91 -7.48 -10.49
C VAL A 61 -0.95 -6.77 -9.56
N LEU A 62 -1.04 -5.44 -9.50
CA LEU A 62 -0.18 -4.59 -8.68
C LEU A 62 -0.93 -4.09 -7.45
N VAL A 63 -0.45 -4.46 -6.26
CA VAL A 63 -1.07 -4.18 -4.97
C VAL A 63 -0.23 -3.17 -4.19
N HIS A 64 -0.75 -1.97 -4.00
CA HIS A 64 -0.03 -0.84 -3.43
C HIS A 64 0.12 -0.88 -1.90
N GLY A 65 0.93 0.02 -1.35
CA GLY A 65 1.24 0.13 0.07
C GLY A 65 0.21 0.93 0.89
N LEU A 66 0.63 1.34 2.09
CA LEU A 66 -0.22 1.98 3.11
C LEU A 66 -0.75 3.36 2.70
N THR A 67 0.12 4.24 2.20
CA THR A 67 -0.16 5.68 2.05
C THR A 67 -0.23 6.17 0.61
N THR A 68 0.21 5.36 -0.34
CA THR A 68 0.29 5.69 -1.76
C THR A 68 -0.61 4.76 -2.55
N PRO A 69 -1.74 5.24 -3.11
CA PRO A 69 -2.61 4.47 -4.00
C PRO A 69 -1.90 3.96 -5.27
N SER A 70 -2.67 3.42 -6.21
CA SER A 70 -2.19 2.78 -7.44
C SER A 70 -1.24 3.63 -8.29
N PHE A 71 -1.24 4.96 -8.15
CA PHE A 71 -0.29 5.84 -8.84
C PHE A 71 1.18 5.56 -8.49
N ILE A 72 1.46 4.83 -7.41
CA ILE A 72 2.82 4.42 -7.03
C ILE A 72 3.49 3.59 -8.13
N TRP A 73 2.70 2.91 -8.94
CA TRP A 73 3.12 2.00 -9.99
C TRP A 73 3.43 2.66 -11.34
N ARG A 74 3.43 4.01 -11.39
CA ARG A 74 3.59 4.79 -12.63
C ARG A 74 4.84 4.42 -13.46
N ASP A 75 5.91 3.96 -12.79
CA ASP A 75 7.18 3.63 -13.43
C ASP A 75 7.29 2.12 -13.77
N GLN A 76 6.50 1.25 -13.09
CA GLN A 76 6.43 -0.18 -13.36
C GLN A 76 5.47 -0.50 -14.51
N ILE A 77 4.32 0.17 -14.56
CA ILE A 77 3.29 -0.07 -15.58
C ILE A 77 3.87 0.00 -17.01
N PRO A 78 4.59 1.06 -17.42
CA PRO A 78 5.13 1.12 -18.79
C PRO A 78 6.15 0.02 -19.08
N ALA A 79 6.96 -0.39 -18.11
CA ALA A 79 7.94 -1.45 -18.28
C ALA A 79 7.28 -2.82 -18.50
N LEU A 80 6.27 -3.13 -17.69
CA LEU A 80 5.51 -4.37 -17.79
C LEU A 80 4.69 -4.44 -19.08
N VAL A 81 4.05 -3.32 -19.46
CA VAL A 81 3.27 -3.24 -20.72
C VAL A 81 4.17 -3.41 -21.93
N ARG A 82 5.35 -2.80 -21.96
CA ARG A 82 6.33 -3.01 -23.06
C ARG A 82 6.83 -4.45 -23.14
N ALA A 83 6.84 -5.16 -22.01
CA ALA A 83 7.17 -6.59 -21.98
C ALA A 83 5.97 -7.50 -22.34
N GLY A 84 4.84 -6.93 -22.76
CA GLY A 84 3.67 -7.66 -23.24
C GLY A 84 2.67 -8.06 -22.16
N TYR A 85 2.84 -7.63 -20.91
CA TYR A 85 1.92 -7.96 -19.83
C TYR A 85 0.65 -7.09 -19.86
N ARG A 86 -0.48 -7.69 -19.47
CA ARG A 86 -1.70 -6.99 -19.12
C ARG A 86 -1.71 -6.68 -17.64
N VAL A 87 -1.64 -5.41 -17.27
CA VAL A 87 -1.44 -4.96 -15.90
C VAL A 87 -2.75 -4.47 -15.30
N LEU A 88 -3.15 -5.03 -14.15
CA LEU A 88 -4.24 -4.55 -13.32
C LEU A 88 -3.68 -3.76 -12.14
N THR A 89 -4.17 -2.54 -11.98
CA THR A 89 -3.95 -1.74 -10.76
C THR A 89 -5.29 -1.38 -10.14
N PHE A 90 -5.35 -1.24 -8.83
CA PHE A 90 -6.54 -0.77 -8.12
C PHE A 90 -6.14 0.01 -6.88
N ASP A 91 -7.07 0.79 -6.36
CA ASP A 91 -6.92 1.50 -5.10
C ASP A 91 -7.60 0.72 -4.00
N HIS A 92 -6.87 0.36 -2.94
CA HIS A 92 -7.44 -0.24 -1.74
C HIS A 92 -8.54 0.63 -1.12
N PHE A 93 -9.47 0.03 -0.43
CA PHE A 93 -10.42 0.76 0.41
C PHE A 93 -9.71 1.78 1.30
N GLY A 94 -10.28 2.98 1.39
CA GLY A 94 -9.70 4.07 2.16
C GLY A 94 -8.63 4.88 1.43
N ARG A 95 -8.24 4.54 0.21
CA ARG A 95 -7.20 5.20 -0.61
C ARG A 95 -7.71 5.53 -2.00
N GLY A 96 -7.01 6.47 -2.66
CA GLY A 96 -7.29 6.85 -4.03
C GLY A 96 -8.76 7.22 -4.26
N TYR A 97 -9.33 6.67 -5.29
CA TYR A 97 -10.73 6.90 -5.67
C TYR A 97 -11.70 5.82 -5.16
N SER A 98 -11.21 4.77 -4.48
CA SER A 98 -12.05 3.73 -3.89
C SER A 98 -12.86 4.25 -2.70
N ASP A 99 -13.90 3.52 -2.30
CA ASP A 99 -14.72 3.84 -1.13
C ASP A 99 -13.93 3.76 0.18
N ARG A 100 -14.51 4.34 1.22
CA ARG A 100 -13.94 4.38 2.57
C ARG A 100 -14.93 3.77 3.56
N PRO A 101 -15.11 2.43 3.52
CA PRO A 101 -16.03 1.76 4.41
C PRO A 101 -15.61 1.95 5.87
N SER A 102 -16.61 2.07 6.76
CA SER A 102 -16.39 2.13 8.21
C SER A 102 -16.03 0.76 8.79
N LYS A 103 -15.22 -0.01 8.05
CA LYS A 103 -14.72 -1.32 8.47
C LYS A 103 -13.28 -1.24 8.94
N ARG A 104 -12.91 -2.19 9.76
CA ARG A 104 -11.53 -2.41 10.19
C ARG A 104 -10.67 -2.73 8.97
N GLN A 105 -9.57 -1.99 8.81
CA GLN A 105 -8.63 -2.15 7.71
C GLN A 105 -7.56 -3.18 8.08
N ASP A 106 -7.96 -4.45 8.13
CA ASP A 106 -7.09 -5.58 8.42
C ASP A 106 -6.82 -6.43 7.17
N LEU A 107 -6.04 -7.49 7.34
CA LEU A 107 -5.72 -8.39 6.23
C LEU A 107 -6.94 -9.11 5.68
N GLU A 108 -7.92 -9.41 6.52
CA GLU A 108 -9.15 -10.09 6.09
C GLU A 108 -9.92 -9.22 5.10
N LEU A 109 -10.07 -7.93 5.39
CA LEU A 109 -10.68 -6.96 4.47
C LEU A 109 -9.92 -6.91 3.14
N PHE A 110 -8.59 -6.76 3.17
CA PHE A 110 -7.79 -6.63 1.94
C PHE A 110 -7.72 -7.92 1.11
N ILE A 111 -7.76 -9.07 1.76
CA ILE A 111 -7.85 -10.38 1.08
C ILE A 111 -9.21 -10.55 0.41
N SER A 112 -10.30 -10.22 1.12
CA SER A 112 -11.66 -10.25 0.56
C SER A 112 -11.79 -9.26 -0.60
N GLU A 113 -11.29 -8.04 -0.44
CA GLU A 113 -11.24 -7.02 -1.49
C GLU A 113 -10.58 -7.56 -2.77
N LEU A 114 -9.37 -8.12 -2.65
CA LEU A 114 -8.63 -8.66 -3.80
C LEU A 114 -9.38 -9.84 -4.43
N ASP A 115 -9.91 -10.76 -3.63
CA ASP A 115 -10.69 -11.92 -4.12
C ASP A 115 -11.94 -11.46 -4.90
N GLU A 116 -12.67 -10.49 -4.38
CA GLU A 116 -13.86 -9.94 -5.04
C GLU A 116 -13.53 -9.15 -6.31
N ILE A 117 -12.42 -8.39 -6.33
CA ILE A 117 -11.92 -7.72 -7.54
C ILE A 117 -11.66 -8.75 -8.63
N MET A 118 -10.91 -9.81 -8.33
CA MET A 118 -10.55 -10.84 -9.31
C MET A 118 -11.80 -11.57 -9.85
N LYS A 119 -12.75 -11.89 -8.97
CA LYS A 119 -14.04 -12.51 -9.34
C LYS A 119 -14.89 -11.59 -10.21
N THR A 120 -15.08 -10.34 -9.80
CA THR A 120 -15.93 -9.36 -10.50
C THR A 120 -15.37 -9.01 -11.86
N LEU A 121 -14.05 -8.89 -11.98
CA LEU A 121 -13.37 -8.66 -13.26
C LEU A 121 -13.21 -9.94 -14.10
N GLN A 122 -13.73 -11.07 -13.61
CA GLN A 122 -13.70 -12.38 -14.28
C GLN A 122 -12.27 -12.82 -14.67
N VAL A 123 -11.30 -12.55 -13.82
CA VAL A 123 -9.92 -12.99 -14.04
C VAL A 123 -9.84 -14.49 -13.76
N ARG A 124 -10.01 -15.30 -14.81
CA ARG A 124 -10.03 -16.77 -14.75
C ARG A 124 -8.70 -17.41 -15.11
N LYS A 125 -7.85 -16.69 -15.86
CA LYS A 125 -6.49 -17.14 -16.21
C LYS A 125 -5.58 -17.00 -15.01
N SER A 126 -4.52 -17.81 -14.96
CA SER A 126 -3.45 -17.63 -13.98
C SER A 126 -2.77 -16.26 -14.13
N TYR A 127 -2.33 -15.68 -13.03
CA TYR A 127 -1.77 -14.33 -12.99
C TYR A 127 -0.59 -14.23 -12.02
N HIS A 128 0.20 -13.18 -12.19
CA HIS A 128 1.26 -12.81 -11.26
C HIS A 128 0.75 -11.75 -10.27
N LEU A 129 1.25 -11.79 -9.03
CA LEU A 129 0.99 -10.78 -8.01
C LEU A 129 2.26 -10.00 -7.68
N LEU A 130 2.16 -8.69 -7.68
CA LEU A 130 3.20 -7.80 -7.20
C LEU A 130 2.65 -6.97 -6.04
N GLY A 131 3.32 -7.00 -4.88
CA GLY A 131 2.92 -6.22 -3.71
C GLY A 131 4.05 -5.34 -3.19
N TYR A 132 3.72 -4.08 -2.88
CA TYR A 132 4.64 -3.13 -2.28
C TYR A 132 4.27 -2.84 -0.83
N SER A 133 5.26 -2.93 0.08
CA SER A 133 5.11 -2.57 1.50
C SER A 133 3.91 -3.32 2.14
N MET A 134 2.87 -2.63 2.60
CA MET A 134 1.61 -3.24 3.08
C MET A 134 1.03 -4.20 2.04
N GLY A 135 0.98 -3.80 0.76
CA GLY A 135 0.52 -4.66 -0.33
C GLY A 135 1.33 -5.94 -0.46
N GLY A 136 2.63 -5.91 -0.13
CA GLY A 136 3.47 -7.10 -0.06
C GLY A 136 2.98 -8.11 0.96
N GLY A 137 2.57 -7.66 2.16
CA GLY A 137 1.94 -8.52 3.16
C GLY A 137 0.58 -9.05 2.70
N VAL A 138 -0.24 -8.20 2.08
CA VAL A 138 -1.56 -8.61 1.54
C VAL A 138 -1.40 -9.73 0.51
N VAL A 139 -0.55 -9.56 -0.51
CA VAL A 139 -0.35 -10.59 -1.54
C VAL A 139 0.31 -11.86 -1.00
N THR A 140 1.21 -11.74 -0.01
CA THR A 140 1.79 -12.90 0.68
C THR A 140 0.69 -13.75 1.35
N LYS A 141 -0.16 -13.11 2.15
CA LYS A 141 -1.25 -13.80 2.84
C LYS A 141 -2.29 -14.33 1.86
N PHE A 142 -2.68 -13.53 0.88
CA PHE A 142 -3.61 -13.94 -0.17
C PHE A 142 -3.11 -15.19 -0.91
N THR A 143 -1.84 -15.20 -1.36
CA THR A 143 -1.24 -16.33 -2.08
C THR A 143 -1.18 -17.59 -1.20
N SER A 144 -0.92 -17.44 0.11
CA SER A 144 -0.93 -18.59 1.02
C SER A 144 -2.30 -19.25 1.16
N LEU A 145 -3.39 -18.53 0.85
CA LEU A 145 -4.77 -19.02 0.89
C LEU A 145 -5.33 -19.41 -0.48
N ARG A 146 -4.85 -18.83 -1.58
CA ARG A 146 -5.43 -18.87 -2.93
C ARG A 146 -4.41 -19.21 -4.02
N ARG A 147 -3.63 -20.28 -3.85
CA ARG A 147 -2.50 -20.58 -4.74
C ARG A 147 -2.85 -20.89 -6.19
N ASP A 148 -3.97 -21.56 -6.45
CA ASP A 148 -4.20 -22.29 -7.72
C ASP A 148 -4.18 -21.43 -8.99
N GLN A 149 -4.32 -20.09 -8.85
CA GLN A 149 -4.27 -19.15 -9.96
C GLN A 149 -3.01 -18.26 -9.97
N ILE A 150 -2.10 -18.42 -9.00
CA ILE A 150 -0.97 -17.51 -8.86
C ILE A 150 0.30 -18.16 -9.42
N CYS A 151 0.84 -17.57 -10.50
CA CYS A 151 2.05 -18.05 -11.16
C CYS A 151 3.30 -17.71 -10.37
N LYS A 152 3.53 -16.42 -10.14
CA LYS A 152 4.70 -15.89 -9.45
C LYS A 152 4.30 -14.74 -8.53
N LEU A 153 5.06 -14.58 -7.44
CA LEU A 153 4.86 -13.56 -6.42
C LEU A 153 6.08 -12.65 -6.35
N VAL A 154 5.88 -11.34 -6.50
CA VAL A 154 6.93 -10.33 -6.33
C VAL A 154 6.60 -9.44 -5.15
N LEU A 155 7.54 -9.30 -4.24
CA LEU A 155 7.42 -8.53 -3.01
C LEU A 155 8.45 -7.39 -3.02
N ILE A 156 8.00 -6.15 -2.92
CA ILE A 156 8.88 -4.98 -2.88
C ILE A 156 8.78 -4.36 -1.48
N ALA A 157 9.87 -4.37 -0.73
CA ALA A 157 9.92 -3.90 0.66
C ALA A 157 8.71 -4.37 1.51
N PRO A 158 8.39 -5.67 1.55
CA PRO A 158 7.14 -6.16 2.14
C PRO A 158 7.15 -6.03 3.66
N ILE A 159 5.96 -5.77 4.24
CA ILE A 159 5.73 -6.01 5.67
C ILE A 159 5.67 -7.52 5.95
N GLY A 160 5.74 -7.90 7.24
CA GLY A 160 5.52 -9.29 7.66
C GLY A 160 6.52 -9.81 8.69
N PHE A 161 7.58 -9.04 8.94
CA PHE A 161 8.61 -9.36 9.93
C PHE A 161 8.87 -8.21 10.91
N LEU A 162 8.00 -7.21 10.92
CA LEU A 162 8.08 -6.11 11.86
C LEU A 162 7.82 -6.61 13.28
N LYS A 163 8.78 -6.35 14.17
CA LYS A 163 8.62 -6.63 15.61
C LYS A 163 7.95 -5.43 16.27
N GLY A 164 7.12 -5.71 17.27
CA GLY A 164 6.51 -4.68 18.10
C GLY A 164 5.05 -4.43 17.78
N GLN A 165 4.59 -3.29 18.20
CA GLN A 165 3.20 -2.83 18.07
C GLN A 165 3.19 -1.35 17.68
N PRO A 166 2.09 -0.86 17.12
CA PRO A 166 1.95 0.57 16.87
C PRO A 166 2.26 1.40 18.11
N ASN A 167 2.77 2.61 17.91
CA ASN A 167 2.95 3.59 18.97
C ASN A 167 1.70 3.64 19.86
N TRP A 168 1.88 3.79 21.18
CA TRP A 168 0.81 3.78 22.17
C TRP A 168 -0.34 4.76 21.81
N MET A 169 -0.04 5.95 21.28
CA MET A 169 -1.04 6.91 20.79
C MET A 169 -1.86 6.34 19.63
N ALA A 170 -1.23 5.66 18.69
CA ALA A 170 -1.94 5.01 17.57
C ALA A 170 -2.85 3.88 18.06
N ARG A 171 -2.49 3.21 19.16
CA ARG A 171 -3.29 2.11 19.76
C ARG A 171 -4.56 2.58 20.44
N TRP A 172 -4.57 3.79 21.01
CA TRP A 172 -5.76 4.33 21.71
C TRP A 172 -6.81 4.79 20.68
N PRO A 173 -7.98 4.14 20.62
CA PRO A 173 -8.96 4.41 19.57
C PRO A 173 -9.40 5.87 19.51
N LEU A 174 -9.79 6.45 20.65
CA LEU A 174 -10.27 7.83 20.68
C LEU A 174 -9.14 8.83 20.51
N ALA A 175 -8.08 8.74 21.31
CA ALA A 175 -6.98 9.70 21.28
C ALA A 175 -6.20 9.63 19.94
N GLY A 176 -5.92 8.43 19.44
CA GLY A 176 -5.23 8.25 18.15
C GLY A 176 -6.06 8.73 16.98
N ASN A 177 -7.38 8.48 16.97
CA ASN A 177 -8.28 8.97 15.92
C ASN A 177 -8.34 10.51 15.96
N LEU A 178 -8.46 11.11 17.13
CA LEU A 178 -8.48 12.56 17.29
C LEU A 178 -7.14 13.17 16.86
N ALA A 179 -6.03 12.65 17.33
CA ALA A 179 -4.69 13.11 16.96
C ALA A 179 -4.45 13.00 15.45
N MET A 180 -4.82 11.88 14.83
CA MET A 180 -4.67 11.68 13.40
C MET A 180 -5.64 12.56 12.59
N PHE A 181 -6.82 12.82 13.12
CA PHE A 181 -7.79 13.73 12.52
C PHE A 181 -7.25 15.17 12.52
N VAL A 182 -6.68 15.64 13.61
CA VAL A 182 -6.18 17.04 13.76
C VAL A 182 -4.81 17.20 13.10
N PHE A 183 -3.87 16.34 13.43
CA PHE A 183 -2.45 16.48 13.08
C PHE A 183 -2.00 15.60 11.91
N GLY A 184 -2.83 14.66 11.44
CA GLY A 184 -2.46 13.71 10.41
C GLY A 184 -1.94 14.36 9.14
N GLY A 185 -2.55 15.47 8.68
CA GLY A 185 -2.08 16.23 7.53
C GLY A 185 -0.66 16.78 7.72
N TRP A 186 -0.38 17.36 8.89
CA TRP A 186 0.95 17.89 9.22
C TRP A 186 2.01 16.77 9.35
N ILE A 187 1.64 15.67 10.02
CA ILE A 187 2.53 14.49 10.18
C ILE A 187 2.90 13.93 8.80
N MET A 188 1.91 13.71 7.93
CA MET A 188 2.12 13.20 6.59
C MET A 188 2.94 14.15 5.73
N HIS A 189 2.69 15.47 5.82
CA HIS A 189 3.44 16.47 5.08
C HIS A 189 4.91 16.48 5.48
N ARG A 190 5.21 16.47 6.79
CA ARG A 190 6.59 16.39 7.29
C ARG A 190 7.26 15.08 6.88
N GLY A 191 6.56 13.96 7.05
CA GLY A 191 7.08 12.64 6.68
C GLY A 191 7.40 12.54 5.20
N ALA A 192 6.47 12.93 4.33
CA ALA A 192 6.65 12.90 2.89
C ALA A 192 7.78 13.83 2.42
N LYS A 193 7.90 15.04 2.97
CA LYS A 193 9.02 15.93 2.66
C LYS A 193 10.37 15.38 3.13
N LYS A 194 10.41 14.80 4.34
CA LYS A 194 11.64 14.20 4.87
C LYS A 194 12.09 13.02 3.99
N ALA A 195 11.16 12.13 3.62
CA ALA A 195 11.45 11.00 2.72
C ALA A 195 11.90 11.49 1.33
N ALA A 196 11.25 12.52 0.79
CA ALA A 196 11.65 13.10 -0.50
C ALA A 196 13.08 13.65 -0.48
N LEU A 197 13.48 14.35 0.57
CA LEU A 197 14.83 14.87 0.73
C LEU A 197 15.87 13.77 0.96
N ALA A 198 15.53 12.76 1.75
CA ALA A 198 16.46 11.68 2.10
C ALA A 198 16.64 10.66 0.96
N GLU A 199 15.57 10.36 0.22
CA GLU A 199 15.54 9.28 -0.76
C GLU A 199 15.44 9.76 -2.21
N GLY A 200 15.35 11.08 -2.45
CA GLY A 200 15.21 11.62 -3.81
C GLY A 200 13.84 11.35 -4.47
N VAL A 201 12.80 11.18 -3.68
CA VAL A 201 11.44 10.97 -4.20
C VAL A 201 10.96 12.20 -4.97
N ASP A 202 10.50 11.99 -6.20
CA ASP A 202 10.02 13.05 -7.10
C ASP A 202 8.90 13.89 -6.46
N SER A 203 8.96 15.18 -6.66
CA SER A 203 7.99 16.15 -6.12
C SER A 203 6.54 15.90 -6.58
N LYS A 204 6.33 15.36 -7.78
CA LYS A 204 4.99 14.99 -8.28
C LYS A 204 4.43 13.80 -7.47
N MET A 205 5.28 12.83 -7.12
CA MET A 205 4.88 11.70 -6.26
C MET A 205 4.50 12.19 -4.86
N VAL A 206 5.30 13.07 -4.27
CA VAL A 206 4.98 13.71 -2.99
C VAL A 206 3.65 14.47 -3.06
N ALA A 207 3.43 15.24 -4.12
CA ALA A 207 2.18 15.98 -4.31
C ALA A 207 0.96 15.06 -4.42
N LEU A 208 1.08 13.94 -5.14
CA LEU A 208 0.02 12.92 -5.25
C LEU A 208 -0.27 12.28 -3.89
N GLN A 209 0.76 11.91 -3.14
CA GLN A 209 0.59 11.36 -1.80
C GLN A 209 -0.07 12.37 -0.84
N LEU A 210 0.33 13.62 -0.87
CA LEU A 210 -0.26 14.67 -0.03
C LEU A 210 -1.70 15.01 -0.44
N ARG A 211 -2.07 14.82 -1.72
CA ARG A 211 -3.45 14.97 -2.17
C ARG A 211 -4.41 14.04 -1.41
N GLU A 212 -3.98 12.83 -1.05
CA GLU A 212 -4.80 11.86 -0.31
C GLU A 212 -5.27 12.43 1.05
N THR A 213 -4.46 13.27 1.69
CA THR A 213 -4.80 13.89 2.99
C THR A 213 -6.01 14.81 2.93
N LYS A 214 -6.41 15.24 1.72
CA LYS A 214 -7.59 16.10 1.49
C LYS A 214 -8.91 15.33 1.47
N TYR A 215 -8.88 14.00 1.48
CA TYR A 215 -10.08 13.20 1.40
C TYR A 215 -10.52 12.70 2.78
N ALA A 216 -11.82 12.83 3.07
CA ALA A 216 -12.43 12.31 4.29
C ALA A 216 -12.26 10.77 4.34
N GLY A 217 -12.01 10.23 5.54
CA GLY A 217 -11.80 8.81 5.77
C GLY A 217 -10.38 8.29 5.49
N TYR A 218 -9.53 9.03 4.79
CA TYR A 218 -8.16 8.58 4.50
C TYR A 218 -7.35 8.31 5.78
N PHE A 219 -7.31 9.25 6.71
CA PHE A 219 -6.55 9.07 7.95
C PHE A 219 -7.10 7.95 8.84
N SER A 220 -8.41 7.79 8.90
CA SER A 220 -9.04 6.69 9.63
C SER A 220 -8.65 5.35 9.06
N ALA A 221 -8.63 5.22 7.72
CA ALA A 221 -8.22 4.01 7.03
C ALA A 221 -6.72 3.71 7.24
N VAL A 222 -5.85 4.73 7.10
CA VAL A 222 -4.40 4.59 7.35
C VAL A 222 -4.14 4.14 8.79
N LEU A 223 -4.76 4.81 9.78
CA LEU A 223 -4.58 4.48 11.19
C LEU A 223 -5.10 3.09 11.52
N SER A 224 -6.25 2.71 10.95
CA SER A 224 -6.80 1.36 11.10
C SER A 224 -5.85 0.29 10.52
N SER A 225 -5.24 0.53 9.36
CA SER A 225 -4.24 -0.38 8.79
C SER A 225 -2.96 -0.46 9.62
N ILE A 226 -2.51 0.66 10.21
CA ILE A 226 -1.37 0.65 11.14
C ILE A 226 -1.66 -0.25 12.34
N ARG A 227 -2.88 -0.21 12.88
CA ARG A 227 -3.29 -1.00 14.05
C ARG A 227 -3.43 -2.48 13.74
N HIS A 228 -3.90 -2.82 12.54
CA HIS A 228 -4.46 -4.15 12.28
C HIS A 228 -3.79 -4.91 11.12
N THR A 229 -2.92 -4.25 10.35
CA THR A 229 -2.26 -4.87 9.19
C THR A 229 -0.74 -4.82 9.27
N ILE A 230 -0.17 -3.63 9.56
CA ILE A 230 1.27 -3.38 9.39
C ILE A 230 2.16 -4.31 10.23
N TYR A 231 1.74 -4.67 11.43
CA TYR A 231 2.51 -5.51 12.35
C TYR A 231 2.13 -6.99 12.32
N THR A 232 1.36 -7.41 11.31
CA THR A 232 1.00 -8.82 11.17
C THR A 232 2.23 -9.65 10.80
N ASP A 233 2.42 -10.76 11.51
CA ASP A 233 3.49 -11.73 11.23
C ASP A 233 3.13 -12.57 10.02
N MET A 234 4.03 -12.67 9.04
CA MET A 234 3.85 -13.42 7.80
C MET A 234 4.69 -14.70 7.72
N ARG A 235 5.37 -15.08 8.82
CA ARG A 235 6.24 -16.28 8.79
C ARG A 235 5.48 -17.54 8.40
N ASP A 236 4.30 -17.75 8.97
CA ASP A 236 3.49 -18.94 8.64
C ASP A 236 3.01 -18.91 7.18
N ALA A 237 2.63 -17.73 6.67
CA ALA A 237 2.30 -17.60 5.26
C ALA A 237 3.50 -17.96 4.36
N HIS A 238 4.70 -17.50 4.70
CA HIS A 238 5.92 -17.84 3.93
C HIS A 238 6.28 -19.33 4.02
N ARG A 239 6.07 -20.01 5.16
CA ARG A 239 6.24 -21.47 5.27
C ARG A 239 5.29 -22.21 4.33
N ILE A 240 4.02 -21.83 4.32
CA ILE A 240 3.01 -22.40 3.40
C ILE A 240 3.41 -22.17 1.94
N LEU A 241 3.89 -20.97 1.58
CA LEU A 241 4.33 -20.67 0.22
C LEU A 241 5.54 -21.51 -0.19
N LYS A 242 6.49 -21.75 0.72
CA LYS A 242 7.62 -22.65 0.50
C LYS A 242 7.16 -24.08 0.26
N GLU A 243 6.33 -24.64 1.15
CA GLU A 243 5.79 -26.01 1.04
C GLU A 243 5.02 -26.22 -0.27
N ARG A 244 4.38 -25.17 -0.75
CA ARG A 244 3.64 -25.18 -2.01
C ARG A 244 4.48 -24.85 -3.24
N ASN A 245 5.79 -24.66 -3.10
CA ASN A 245 6.71 -24.33 -4.18
C ASN A 245 6.27 -23.09 -4.99
N VAL A 246 5.83 -22.02 -4.32
CA VAL A 246 5.51 -20.75 -4.97
C VAL A 246 6.79 -20.01 -5.29
N SER A 247 7.01 -19.66 -6.57
CA SER A 247 8.15 -18.84 -6.98
C SER A 247 8.00 -17.41 -6.45
N ILE A 248 8.97 -16.95 -5.66
CA ILE A 248 8.96 -15.64 -4.99
C ILE A 248 10.24 -14.87 -5.30
N LEU A 249 10.07 -13.61 -5.72
CA LEU A 249 11.12 -12.60 -5.73
C LEU A 249 10.81 -11.58 -4.62
N ALA A 250 11.76 -11.32 -3.73
CA ALA A 250 11.64 -10.28 -2.72
C ALA A 250 12.77 -9.24 -2.88
N ILE A 251 12.40 -7.97 -3.05
CA ILE A 251 13.30 -6.85 -3.32
C ILE A 251 13.31 -5.92 -2.11
N PHE A 252 14.49 -5.59 -1.61
CA PHE A 252 14.69 -4.73 -0.44
C PHE A 252 15.65 -3.58 -0.76
N GLY A 253 15.44 -2.44 -0.13
CA GLY A 253 16.39 -1.34 -0.12
C GLY A 253 17.39 -1.50 1.03
N GLU A 254 18.68 -1.29 0.80
CA GLU A 254 19.71 -1.41 1.84
C GLU A 254 19.63 -0.26 2.86
N GLU A 255 19.03 0.87 2.49
CA GLU A 255 18.84 2.04 3.35
C GLU A 255 17.37 2.23 3.78
N ASP A 256 16.55 1.18 3.67
CA ASP A 256 15.14 1.23 4.08
C ASP A 256 15.03 1.44 5.61
N SER A 257 14.48 2.60 5.99
CA SER A 257 14.25 2.96 7.40
C SER A 257 12.89 2.52 7.94
N VAL A 258 12.01 1.99 7.08
CA VAL A 258 10.66 1.54 7.43
C VAL A 258 10.62 0.03 7.62
N ILE A 259 11.16 -0.72 6.65
CA ILE A 259 11.30 -2.17 6.74
C ILE A 259 12.69 -2.50 7.31
N PRO A 260 12.78 -3.19 8.46
CA PRO A 260 14.07 -3.50 9.07
C PRO A 260 15.01 -4.26 8.12
N GLN A 261 16.28 -3.89 8.10
CA GLN A 261 17.27 -4.45 7.17
C GLN A 261 17.46 -5.96 7.33
N ASN A 262 17.19 -6.51 8.51
CA ASN A 262 17.25 -7.95 8.75
C ASN A 262 16.05 -8.71 8.21
N THR A 263 15.02 -8.04 7.67
CA THR A 263 13.81 -8.66 7.10
C THR A 263 14.16 -9.63 5.98
N ALA A 264 15.08 -9.26 5.09
CA ALA A 264 15.55 -10.15 4.02
C ALA A 264 16.14 -11.45 4.55
N LYS A 265 16.95 -11.37 5.63
CA LYS A 265 17.53 -12.54 6.31
C LYS A 265 16.43 -13.40 6.95
N LEU A 266 15.52 -12.78 7.70
CA LEU A 266 14.40 -13.48 8.35
C LEU A 266 13.49 -14.17 7.32
N LEU A 267 13.26 -13.55 6.16
CA LEU A 267 12.49 -14.17 5.07
C LEU A 267 13.24 -15.40 4.53
N SER A 268 14.55 -15.30 4.25
CA SER A 268 15.35 -16.43 3.78
C SER A 268 15.41 -17.59 4.79
N GLU A 269 15.42 -17.29 6.09
CA GLU A 269 15.40 -18.32 7.14
C GLU A 269 14.07 -19.12 7.12
N VAL A 270 12.96 -18.44 6.85
CA VAL A 270 11.62 -19.04 6.82
C VAL A 270 11.32 -19.69 5.47
N ASN A 271 11.72 -19.02 4.39
CA ASN A 271 11.51 -19.47 3.02
C ASN A 271 12.79 -19.30 2.20
N ASN A 272 13.63 -20.31 2.20
CA ASN A 272 14.91 -20.31 1.53
C ASN A 272 14.82 -20.52 0.00
N THR A 273 13.62 -20.73 -0.54
CA THR A 273 13.40 -20.79 -1.99
C THR A 273 13.08 -19.42 -2.60
N ALA A 274 12.83 -18.42 -1.76
CA ALA A 274 12.59 -17.06 -2.22
C ALA A 274 13.91 -16.43 -2.74
N GLN A 275 13.88 -15.89 -3.95
CA GLN A 275 14.98 -15.09 -4.49
C GLN A 275 15.00 -13.73 -3.79
N ILE A 276 16.15 -13.32 -3.26
CA ILE A 276 16.32 -12.05 -2.56
C ILE A 276 17.21 -11.12 -3.38
N VAL A 277 16.70 -9.92 -3.66
CA VAL A 277 17.45 -8.84 -4.29
C VAL A 277 17.54 -7.66 -3.32
N LYS A 278 18.74 -7.14 -3.10
CA LYS A 278 18.98 -5.93 -2.33
C LYS A 278 19.46 -4.82 -3.25
N ILE A 279 18.87 -3.65 -3.14
CA ILE A 279 19.23 -2.49 -3.97
C ILE A 279 20.03 -1.52 -3.11
N LYS A 280 21.29 -1.33 -3.47
CA LYS A 280 22.22 -0.42 -2.78
C LYS A 280 21.74 1.03 -2.88
N GLY A 281 21.85 1.75 -1.78
CA GLY A 281 21.45 3.16 -1.71
C GLY A 281 19.94 3.41 -1.74
N ALA A 282 19.13 2.34 -1.75
CA ALA A 282 17.68 2.48 -1.83
C ALA A 282 17.02 2.50 -0.45
N GLY A 283 16.19 3.51 -0.20
CA GLY A 283 15.29 3.59 0.96
C GLY A 283 13.96 2.90 0.71
N HIS A 284 12.94 3.22 1.54
CA HIS A 284 11.60 2.64 1.39
C HIS A 284 10.90 3.04 0.10
N GLY A 285 11.20 4.24 -0.43
CA GLY A 285 10.67 4.74 -1.71
C GLY A 285 11.25 4.08 -2.96
N LEU A 286 11.99 2.98 -2.84
CA LEU A 286 12.73 2.32 -3.92
C LEU A 286 11.89 2.04 -5.17
N VAL A 287 10.60 1.79 -5.02
CA VAL A 287 9.70 1.52 -6.16
C VAL A 287 9.66 2.67 -7.17
N THR A 288 9.95 3.90 -6.72
CA THR A 288 10.03 5.08 -7.58
C THR A 288 11.45 5.58 -7.78
N THR A 289 12.27 5.61 -6.72
CA THR A 289 13.63 6.15 -6.77
C THR A 289 14.61 5.24 -7.52
N HIS A 290 14.37 3.93 -7.48
CA HIS A 290 15.20 2.90 -8.12
C HIS A 290 14.37 2.06 -9.11
N SER A 291 13.38 2.69 -9.75
CA SER A 291 12.39 2.01 -10.61
C SER A 291 13.04 1.18 -11.74
N ARG A 292 14.16 1.64 -12.31
CA ARG A 292 14.88 0.90 -13.36
C ARG A 292 15.38 -0.44 -12.84
N GLN A 293 16.12 -0.47 -11.73
CA GLN A 293 16.68 -1.71 -11.15
C GLN A 293 15.56 -2.65 -10.69
N ILE A 294 14.48 -2.10 -10.13
CA ILE A 294 13.27 -2.84 -9.75
C ILE A 294 12.65 -3.50 -10.98
N ASN A 295 12.45 -2.75 -12.07
CA ASN A 295 11.84 -3.28 -13.28
C ASN A 295 12.71 -4.36 -13.93
N GLU A 296 14.04 -4.17 -13.96
CA GLU A 296 14.98 -5.17 -14.46
C GLU A 296 14.92 -6.48 -13.65
N ALA A 297 14.87 -6.39 -12.32
CA ALA A 297 14.74 -7.55 -11.44
C ALA A 297 13.39 -8.28 -11.61
N ILE A 298 12.30 -7.52 -11.69
CA ILE A 298 10.96 -8.07 -11.92
C ILE A 298 10.91 -8.80 -13.26
N LEU A 299 11.32 -8.15 -14.36
CA LEU A 299 11.22 -8.72 -15.69
C LEU A 299 12.09 -9.96 -15.84
N ARG A 300 13.32 -9.96 -15.30
CA ARG A 300 14.17 -11.15 -15.26
C ARG A 300 13.46 -12.31 -14.59
N PHE A 301 12.97 -12.11 -13.39
CA PHE A 301 12.26 -13.14 -12.62
C PHE A 301 10.99 -13.64 -13.31
N LEU A 302 10.24 -12.78 -13.96
CA LEU A 302 9.01 -13.17 -14.67
C LEU A 302 9.29 -14.02 -15.91
N HIS A 303 10.45 -13.86 -16.55
CA HIS A 303 10.87 -14.62 -17.73
C HIS A 303 11.51 -15.99 -17.39
N GLU A 304 12.01 -16.21 -16.18
CA GLU A 304 12.45 -17.52 -15.69
C GLU A 304 11.28 -18.50 -15.56
#